data_890736b06dc2ae14ab408c778ed60ddb
#
_entry.id   890736b06dc2ae14ab408c778ed60ddb
#
_cell.length_a   1.000
_cell.length_b   1.000
_cell.length_c   1.000
_cell.angle_alpha   90.00
_cell.angle_beta   90.00
_cell.angle_gamma   90.00
#
_symmetry.space_group_name_H-M   'P 1'
#
loop_
_entity.id
_entity.type
_entity.pdbx_description
1 polymer ?
#
loop_
_entity_poly.entity_id
_entity_poly.type
_entity_poly.pdbx_seq_one_letter_code
_entity_poly.pdbx_strand_id
1 'polypeptide(L)'
;MVTTLPTEELRSQQVDCLSPSNNSASTLFERYHSRTDFPGYQTADVFYSPLVVLAVAEARDAQMRAGVVQERNGYYYIIDVGRLGDQIINRTLWTDLDPSATLRGPIKVGSTDPAASNSGNLLYFLLGNAFAGDASQALQMSDLPTVLPLLSNVKDSQGLQAKRSEDFFNRWISGVAEYQYPLGWVYESQILEYSNLSGVDFQSRLNSEFSILYPEPGVYSVHQFIALSPNGQRLIAALQTPALQQLAWDHGFRSLTAGVVNDQQVFPNLRVPTRLTAVTSLPDAPVIERIVACLKDDTQC
;
A
#
# COMPACT_ATOMS: atom_id res chain seq x y z
N MET A 1 -1.78 18.29 5.82
CA MET A 1 -2.83 17.24 5.70
C MET A 1 -4.15 17.84 6.15
N VAL A 2 -5.29 17.46 5.55
CA VAL A 2 -6.62 17.99 5.95
C VAL A 2 -6.96 17.63 7.42
N THR A 3 -6.46 16.50 7.91
CA THR A 3 -6.63 16.06 9.32
C THR A 3 -5.94 16.93 10.36
N THR A 4 -5.07 17.86 9.95
CA THR A 4 -4.34 18.78 10.85
C THR A 4 -4.76 20.23 10.65
N LEU A 5 -5.80 20.51 9.85
CA LEU A 5 -6.37 21.85 9.72
C LEU A 5 -6.99 22.30 11.04
N PRO A 6 -6.94 23.57 11.41
CA PRO A 6 -7.59 24.08 12.62
C PRO A 6 -9.08 23.74 12.67
N THR A 7 -9.60 23.42 13.86
CA THR A 7 -11.03 23.09 14.07
C THR A 7 -11.97 24.15 13.51
N GLU A 8 -11.62 25.43 13.68
CA GLU A 8 -12.42 26.55 13.18
C GLU A 8 -12.46 26.62 11.65
N GLU A 9 -11.36 26.21 11.00
CA GLU A 9 -11.30 26.13 9.54
C GLU A 9 -12.20 25.02 9.01
N LEU A 10 -12.16 23.83 9.61
CA LEU A 10 -13.05 22.72 9.27
C LEU A 10 -14.53 23.11 9.43
N ARG A 11 -14.86 23.85 10.50
CA ARG A 11 -16.22 24.35 10.74
C ARG A 11 -16.62 25.44 9.74
N SER A 12 -15.74 26.38 9.44
CA SER A 12 -16.03 27.48 8.52
C SER A 12 -16.24 26.99 7.09
N GLN A 13 -15.54 25.92 6.71
CA GLN A 13 -15.71 25.26 5.41
C GLN A 13 -16.90 24.30 5.38
N GLN A 14 -17.62 24.13 6.48
CA GLN A 14 -18.76 23.22 6.61
C GLN A 14 -18.41 21.76 6.20
N VAL A 15 -17.24 21.29 6.59
CA VAL A 15 -16.78 19.94 6.26
C VAL A 15 -17.63 18.92 7.01
N ASP A 16 -18.39 18.12 6.29
CA ASP A 16 -19.26 17.08 6.86
C ASP A 16 -18.48 15.80 7.18
N CYS A 17 -17.48 15.46 6.35
CA CYS A 17 -16.73 14.21 6.47
C CYS A 17 -15.32 14.35 5.90
N LEU A 18 -14.34 13.67 6.51
CA LEU A 18 -13.01 13.46 5.95
C LEU A 18 -12.87 12.01 5.51
N SER A 19 -12.19 11.79 4.38
CA SER A 19 -11.90 10.45 3.84
C SER A 19 -10.41 10.28 3.60
N PRO A 20 -9.63 10.05 4.66
CA PRO A 20 -8.22 9.74 4.51
C PRO A 20 -8.02 8.33 3.93
N SER A 21 -6.87 8.13 3.27
CA SER A 21 -6.53 6.85 2.65
C SER A 21 -5.93 5.82 3.62
N ASN A 22 -5.94 6.12 4.93
CA ASN A 22 -5.40 5.21 5.92
C ASN A 22 -5.96 5.57 7.32
N ASN A 23 -6.18 4.57 8.15
CA ASN A 23 -6.79 4.73 9.47
C ASN A 23 -5.86 5.37 10.52
N SER A 24 -4.55 5.47 10.28
CA SER A 24 -3.66 6.28 11.14
C SER A 24 -4.03 7.76 11.12
N ALA A 25 -4.75 8.20 10.10
CA ALA A 25 -5.21 9.58 10.00
C ALA A 25 -6.26 9.95 11.06
N SER A 26 -7.09 9.00 11.52
CA SER A 26 -8.02 9.29 12.64
C SER A 26 -7.28 9.46 13.95
N THR A 27 -6.28 8.63 14.22
CA THR A 27 -5.42 8.78 15.39
C THR A 27 -4.72 10.14 15.37
N LEU A 28 -4.24 10.56 14.21
CA LEU A 28 -3.66 11.88 14.02
C LEU A 28 -4.71 12.98 14.21
N PHE A 29 -5.92 12.82 13.66
CA PHE A 29 -7.02 13.76 13.82
C PHE A 29 -7.37 13.96 15.31
N GLU A 30 -7.54 12.88 16.06
CA GLU A 30 -7.87 12.91 17.49
C GLU A 30 -6.76 13.51 18.37
N ARG A 31 -5.53 13.58 17.88
CA ARG A 31 -4.42 14.26 18.56
C ARG A 31 -4.53 15.79 18.46
N TYR A 32 -5.12 16.31 17.39
CA TYR A 32 -5.24 17.75 17.13
C TYR A 32 -6.63 18.31 17.42
N HIS A 33 -7.64 17.43 17.55
CA HIS A 33 -9.04 17.83 17.72
C HIS A 33 -9.70 17.03 18.85
N SER A 34 -10.58 17.69 19.60
CA SER A 34 -11.47 16.99 20.53
C SER A 34 -12.68 16.42 19.79
N ARG A 35 -13.06 15.19 20.11
CA ARG A 35 -14.30 14.59 19.58
C ARG A 35 -15.53 15.43 19.89
N THR A 36 -15.52 16.16 21.00
CA THR A 36 -16.61 17.06 21.42
C THR A 36 -16.71 18.34 20.58
N ASP A 37 -15.69 18.64 19.78
CA ASP A 37 -15.72 19.79 18.89
C ASP A 37 -16.68 19.61 17.71
N PHE A 38 -17.08 18.38 17.42
CA PHE A 38 -17.91 18.04 16.28
C PHE A 38 -19.14 17.22 16.71
N PRO A 39 -20.37 17.76 16.52
CA PRO A 39 -21.60 17.15 17.01
C PRO A 39 -21.95 15.82 16.35
N GLY A 40 -21.34 15.51 15.22
CA GLY A 40 -21.53 14.25 14.47
C GLY A 40 -20.26 13.41 14.43
N TYR A 41 -19.33 13.57 15.38
CA TYR A 41 -18.08 12.82 15.36
C TYR A 41 -18.33 11.31 15.40
N GLN A 42 -17.88 10.64 14.36
CA GLN A 42 -17.88 9.18 14.22
C GLN A 42 -16.79 8.77 13.27
N THR A 43 -16.10 7.68 13.56
CA THR A 43 -15.15 7.08 12.62
C THR A 43 -15.65 5.71 12.19
N ALA A 44 -15.41 5.34 10.93
CA ALA A 44 -15.69 4.01 10.42
C ALA A 44 -14.72 3.64 9.31
N ASP A 45 -14.18 2.44 9.39
CA ASP A 45 -13.48 1.81 8.29
C ASP A 45 -14.55 1.30 7.30
N VAL A 46 -14.47 1.70 6.05
CA VAL A 46 -15.54 1.43 5.08
C VAL A 46 -15.12 0.37 4.07
N PHE A 47 -13.94 0.54 3.49
CA PHE A 47 -13.34 -0.42 2.56
C PHE A 47 -11.81 -0.34 2.61
N TYR A 48 -11.14 -1.28 1.98
CA TYR A 48 -9.68 -1.29 1.95
C TYR A 48 -9.13 -1.74 0.59
N SER A 49 -7.90 -1.36 0.33
CA SER A 49 -7.12 -1.89 -0.78
C SER A 49 -5.79 -2.40 -0.27
N PRO A 50 -5.44 -3.67 -0.51
CA PRO A 50 -4.11 -4.17 -0.23
C PRO A 50 -3.07 -3.45 -1.08
N LEU A 51 -1.87 -3.25 -0.53
CA LEU A 51 -0.69 -2.92 -1.31
C LEU A 51 -0.09 -4.23 -1.82
N VAL A 52 0.21 -4.26 -3.11
CA VAL A 52 0.75 -5.42 -3.80
C VAL A 52 1.96 -5.01 -4.65
N VAL A 53 2.73 -5.99 -5.10
CA VAL A 53 3.77 -5.76 -6.09
C VAL A 53 3.29 -6.27 -7.45
N LEU A 54 3.16 -5.36 -8.40
CA LEU A 54 3.00 -5.72 -9.81
C LEU A 54 4.39 -6.01 -10.37
N ALA A 55 4.63 -7.23 -10.81
CA ALA A 55 5.94 -7.73 -11.20
C ALA A 55 5.95 -8.18 -12.66
N VAL A 56 7.00 -7.84 -13.41
CA VAL A 56 7.23 -8.50 -14.69
C VAL A 56 7.56 -9.99 -14.45
N ALA A 57 7.17 -10.86 -15.38
CA ALA A 57 7.28 -12.31 -15.20
C ALA A 57 8.71 -12.77 -14.83
N GLU A 58 9.71 -12.22 -15.50
CA GLU A 58 11.12 -12.56 -15.24
C GLU A 58 11.55 -12.18 -13.82
N ALA A 59 11.10 -11.01 -13.29
CA ALA A 59 11.40 -10.59 -11.91
C ALA A 59 10.70 -11.49 -10.90
N ARG A 60 9.43 -11.85 -11.12
CA ARG A 60 8.72 -12.85 -10.32
C ARG A 60 9.50 -14.17 -10.24
N ASP A 61 9.91 -14.71 -11.39
CA ASP A 61 10.59 -16.00 -11.47
C ASP A 61 11.98 -15.97 -10.81
N ALA A 62 12.71 -14.85 -10.94
CA ALA A 62 13.97 -14.65 -10.23
C ALA A 62 13.77 -14.61 -8.70
N GLN A 63 12.73 -13.92 -8.22
CA GLN A 63 12.41 -13.86 -6.80
C GLN A 63 11.88 -15.21 -6.26
N MET A 64 11.21 -16.01 -7.09
CA MET A 64 10.85 -17.38 -6.71
C MET A 64 12.10 -18.26 -6.51
N ARG A 65 13.08 -18.20 -7.41
CA ARG A 65 14.36 -18.90 -7.26
C ARG A 65 15.14 -18.43 -6.02
N ALA A 66 15.05 -17.13 -5.70
CA ALA A 66 15.65 -16.59 -4.47
C ALA A 66 14.91 -16.97 -3.19
N GLY A 67 13.74 -17.62 -3.27
CA GLY A 67 12.92 -17.99 -2.11
C GLY A 67 12.22 -16.82 -1.45
N VAL A 68 12.15 -15.65 -2.13
CA VAL A 68 11.41 -14.46 -1.66
C VAL A 68 9.94 -14.55 -2.04
N VAL A 69 9.65 -15.13 -3.21
CA VAL A 69 8.29 -15.32 -3.72
C VAL A 69 7.93 -16.80 -3.77
N GLN A 70 6.71 -17.13 -3.41
CA GLN A 70 6.15 -18.48 -3.48
C GLN A 70 4.81 -18.46 -4.22
N GLU A 71 4.61 -19.42 -5.12
CA GLU A 71 3.29 -19.69 -5.70
C GLU A 71 2.51 -20.67 -4.81
N ARG A 72 1.28 -20.32 -4.47
CA ARG A 72 0.34 -21.17 -3.74
C ARG A 72 -1.05 -21.08 -4.36
N ASN A 73 -1.60 -22.19 -4.81
CA ASN A 73 -2.95 -22.27 -5.41
C ASN A 73 -3.17 -21.28 -6.57
N GLY A 74 -2.15 -21.02 -7.36
CA GLY A 74 -2.22 -20.10 -8.50
C GLY A 74 -2.02 -18.63 -8.16
N TYR A 75 -1.76 -18.29 -6.90
CA TYR A 75 -1.46 -16.93 -6.44
C TYR A 75 0.01 -16.82 -6.03
N TYR A 76 0.60 -15.64 -6.17
CA TYR A 76 1.98 -15.38 -5.80
C TYR A 76 2.06 -14.54 -4.54
N TYR A 77 2.91 -14.98 -3.60
CA TYR A 77 3.11 -14.33 -2.31
C TYR A 77 4.57 -13.97 -2.08
N ILE A 78 4.84 -12.75 -1.60
CA ILE A 78 6.16 -12.38 -1.07
C ILE A 78 6.18 -12.86 0.37
N ILE A 79 6.90 -13.97 0.60
CA ILE A 79 6.95 -14.64 1.91
C ILE A 79 8.11 -14.18 2.78
N ASP A 80 9.05 -13.44 2.22
CA ASP A 80 10.21 -12.89 2.92
C ASP A 80 10.47 -11.44 2.50
N VAL A 81 9.73 -10.53 3.13
CA VAL A 81 9.85 -9.08 2.90
C VAL A 81 11.20 -8.54 3.37
N GLY A 82 11.75 -9.10 4.46
CA GLY A 82 13.06 -8.71 4.99
C GLY A 82 14.16 -8.99 3.97
N ARG A 83 14.18 -10.20 3.40
CA ARG A 83 15.15 -10.56 2.36
C ARG A 83 15.02 -9.70 1.10
N LEU A 84 13.80 -9.34 0.70
CA LEU A 84 13.60 -8.38 -0.39
C LEU A 84 14.23 -7.02 -0.04
N GLY A 85 14.02 -6.54 1.19
CA GLY A 85 14.66 -5.32 1.69
C GLY A 85 16.18 -5.39 1.67
N ASP A 86 16.75 -6.50 2.12
CA ASP A 86 18.21 -6.74 2.09
C ASP A 86 18.77 -6.74 0.66
N GLN A 87 18.06 -7.34 -0.29
CA GLN A 87 18.45 -7.29 -1.70
C GLN A 87 18.52 -5.85 -2.23
N ILE A 88 17.58 -4.98 -1.81
CA ILE A 88 17.56 -3.57 -2.20
C ILE A 88 18.74 -2.82 -1.58
N ILE A 89 18.96 -2.95 -0.28
CA ILE A 89 20.05 -2.27 0.45
C ILE A 89 21.42 -2.69 -0.10
N ASN A 90 21.61 -3.98 -0.32
CA ASN A 90 22.86 -4.56 -0.83
C ASN A 90 23.06 -4.34 -2.33
N ARG A 91 22.08 -3.69 -3.01
CA ARG A 91 22.09 -3.49 -4.46
C ARG A 91 22.33 -4.78 -5.24
N THR A 92 21.74 -5.89 -4.76
CA THR A 92 21.80 -7.20 -5.41
C THR A 92 21.36 -7.08 -6.87
N LEU A 93 22.12 -7.62 -7.79
CA LEU A 93 21.80 -7.57 -9.21
C LEU A 93 20.80 -8.69 -9.57
N TRP A 94 19.97 -8.47 -10.58
CA TRP A 94 19.11 -9.51 -11.12
C TRP A 94 19.91 -10.73 -11.59
N THR A 95 21.12 -10.49 -12.13
CA THR A 95 22.04 -11.55 -12.56
C THR A 95 22.67 -12.35 -11.42
N ASP A 96 22.65 -11.84 -10.18
CA ASP A 96 23.06 -12.60 -9.00
C ASP A 96 22.03 -13.64 -8.59
N LEU A 97 20.74 -13.37 -8.88
CA LEU A 97 19.65 -14.34 -8.65
C LEU A 97 19.51 -15.33 -9.81
N ASP A 98 19.75 -14.87 -11.02
CA ASP A 98 19.71 -15.68 -12.24
C ASP A 98 20.76 -15.17 -13.26
N PRO A 99 21.84 -15.90 -13.45
CA PRO A 99 22.88 -15.52 -14.45
C PRO A 99 22.35 -15.38 -15.87
N SER A 100 21.24 -16.02 -16.21
CA SER A 100 20.58 -15.92 -17.51
C SER A 100 19.58 -14.77 -17.63
N ALA A 101 19.37 -13.99 -16.57
CA ALA A 101 18.41 -12.88 -16.56
C ALA A 101 18.68 -11.88 -17.68
N THR A 102 17.62 -11.41 -18.31
CA THR A 102 17.68 -10.28 -19.27
C THR A 102 17.52 -8.95 -18.56
N LEU A 103 16.92 -8.94 -17.36
CA LEU A 103 16.86 -7.78 -16.48
C LEU A 103 18.25 -7.31 -16.10
N ARG A 104 18.45 -6.00 -16.06
CA ARG A 104 19.75 -5.36 -15.77
C ARG A 104 19.67 -4.45 -14.55
N GLY A 105 20.82 -4.28 -13.90
CA GLY A 105 20.96 -3.42 -12.74
C GLY A 105 20.51 -4.04 -11.42
N PRO A 106 20.47 -3.25 -10.36
CA PRO A 106 20.11 -3.73 -9.03
C PRO A 106 18.60 -3.92 -8.90
N ILE A 107 18.22 -4.83 -7.98
CA ILE A 107 16.84 -5.05 -7.58
C ILE A 107 16.31 -3.76 -6.94
N LYS A 108 15.15 -3.33 -7.42
CA LYS A 108 14.41 -2.16 -6.92
C LYS A 108 12.92 -2.48 -6.92
N VAL A 109 12.22 -1.93 -5.94
CA VAL A 109 10.76 -1.90 -5.90
C VAL A 109 10.32 -0.46 -6.16
N GLY A 110 9.87 -0.19 -7.39
CA GLY A 110 9.35 1.15 -7.71
C GLY A 110 8.16 1.49 -6.84
N SER A 111 8.13 2.69 -6.32
CA SER A 111 7.08 3.16 -5.40
C SER A 111 6.92 4.68 -5.51
N THR A 112 6.14 5.23 -4.61
CA THR A 112 6.01 6.67 -4.42
C THR A 112 6.90 7.16 -3.28
N ASP A 113 7.17 8.47 -3.30
CA ASP A 113 7.90 9.16 -2.23
C ASP A 113 7.19 8.96 -0.88
N PRO A 114 7.82 8.30 0.10
CA PRO A 114 7.22 8.04 1.40
C PRO A 114 6.95 9.32 2.20
N ALA A 115 7.61 10.42 1.87
CA ALA A 115 7.36 11.71 2.52
C ALA A 115 6.10 12.43 1.97
N ALA A 116 5.59 11.99 0.82
CA ALA A 116 4.50 12.66 0.10
C ALA A 116 3.26 11.79 -0.13
N SER A 117 3.39 10.46 -0.07
CA SER A 117 2.34 9.51 -0.47
C SER A 117 2.15 8.39 0.54
N ASN A 118 0.88 8.05 0.78
CA ASN A 118 0.50 6.94 1.65
C ASN A 118 1.02 5.58 1.17
N SER A 119 1.01 5.29 -0.14
CA SER A 119 1.53 4.02 -0.66
C SER A 119 3.03 3.86 -0.38
N GLY A 120 3.81 4.95 -0.52
CA GLY A 120 5.20 4.97 -0.12
C GLY A 120 5.36 4.71 1.37
N ASN A 121 4.66 5.46 2.22
CA ASN A 121 4.69 5.23 3.67
C ASN A 121 4.44 3.77 4.04
N LEU A 122 3.40 3.14 3.49
CA LEU A 122 3.04 1.76 3.80
C LEU A 122 4.12 0.75 3.39
N LEU A 123 4.85 0.99 2.28
CA LEU A 123 6.01 0.18 1.92
C LEU A 123 7.11 0.28 2.99
N TYR A 124 7.42 1.49 3.42
CA TYR A 124 8.49 1.70 4.40
C TYR A 124 8.10 1.21 5.80
N PHE A 125 6.82 1.24 6.17
CA PHE A 125 6.36 0.61 7.42
C PHE A 125 6.50 -0.91 7.37
N LEU A 126 6.11 -1.55 6.26
CA LEU A 126 6.26 -2.99 6.08
C LEU A 126 7.74 -3.41 6.12
N LEU A 127 8.62 -2.70 5.41
CA LEU A 127 10.06 -2.95 5.43
C LEU A 127 10.65 -2.70 6.83
N GLY A 128 10.23 -1.62 7.51
CA GLY A 128 10.67 -1.32 8.86
C GLY A 128 10.32 -2.41 9.86
N ASN A 129 9.09 -2.92 9.82
CA ASN A 129 8.68 -4.06 10.63
C ASN A 129 9.54 -5.30 10.34
N ALA A 130 9.80 -5.59 9.06
CA ALA A 130 10.65 -6.72 8.68
C ALA A 130 12.10 -6.56 9.16
N PHE A 131 12.67 -5.36 9.09
CA PHE A 131 14.02 -5.06 9.59
C PHE A 131 14.12 -5.11 11.12
N ALA A 132 13.01 -4.89 11.84
CA ALA A 132 12.94 -5.11 13.29
C ALA A 132 12.86 -6.61 13.67
N GLY A 133 12.75 -7.49 12.68
CA GLY A 133 12.80 -8.94 12.86
C GLY A 133 11.46 -9.67 12.71
N ASP A 134 10.33 -8.96 12.66
CA ASP A 134 9.01 -9.57 12.42
C ASP A 134 8.11 -8.63 11.60
N ALA A 135 7.95 -8.93 10.32
CA ALA A 135 7.12 -8.12 9.41
C ALA A 135 5.64 -8.02 9.85
N SER A 136 5.16 -8.87 10.75
CA SER A 136 3.77 -8.84 11.25
C SER A 136 3.56 -7.88 12.42
N GLN A 137 4.63 -7.54 13.15
CA GLN A 137 4.60 -6.70 14.33
C GLN A 137 4.86 -5.23 13.97
N ALA A 138 4.14 -4.33 14.65
CA ALA A 138 4.39 -2.90 14.48
C ALA A 138 5.76 -2.49 15.05
N LEU A 139 6.52 -1.76 14.26
CA LEU A 139 7.77 -1.14 14.66
C LEU A 139 7.58 -0.26 15.89
N GLN A 140 8.47 -0.40 16.88
CA GLN A 140 8.45 0.33 18.11
C GLN A 140 9.51 1.45 18.13
N MET A 141 9.35 2.44 19.04
CA MET A 141 10.34 3.51 19.21
C MET A 141 11.75 2.98 19.54
N SER A 142 11.85 1.85 20.24
CA SER A 142 13.12 1.19 20.57
C SER A 142 13.88 0.65 19.35
N ASP A 143 13.18 0.36 18.28
CA ASP A 143 13.76 -0.26 17.07
C ASP A 143 14.31 0.80 16.12
N LEU A 144 13.84 2.05 16.23
CA LEU A 144 14.16 3.14 15.30
C LEU A 144 15.66 3.39 15.13
N PRO A 145 16.50 3.38 16.19
CA PRO A 145 17.94 3.61 16.00
C PRO A 145 18.62 2.61 15.06
N THR A 146 18.09 1.38 14.99
CA THR A 146 18.60 0.34 14.09
C THR A 146 17.94 0.40 12.72
N VAL A 147 16.65 0.67 12.68
CA VAL A 147 15.82 0.55 11.46
C VAL A 147 15.88 1.78 10.57
N LEU A 148 15.92 3.01 11.13
CA LEU A 148 15.93 4.23 10.32
C LEU A 148 17.08 4.31 9.31
N PRO A 149 18.34 3.98 9.67
CA PRO A 149 19.43 3.95 8.68
C PRO A 149 19.18 2.95 7.54
N LEU A 150 18.53 1.81 7.81
CA LEU A 150 18.19 0.82 6.79
C LEU A 150 17.12 1.37 5.84
N LEU A 151 16.10 2.03 6.37
CA LEU A 151 15.05 2.66 5.57
C LEU A 151 15.60 3.81 4.70
N SER A 152 16.52 4.62 5.22
CA SER A 152 17.23 5.65 4.44
C SER A 152 18.02 5.01 3.29
N ASN A 153 18.74 3.92 3.55
CA ASN A 153 19.46 3.18 2.51
C ASN A 153 18.54 2.61 1.43
N VAL A 154 17.34 2.11 1.82
CA VAL A 154 16.32 1.71 0.84
C VAL A 154 15.92 2.88 -0.04
N LYS A 155 15.57 4.03 0.55
CA LYS A 155 15.20 5.24 -0.17
C LYS A 155 16.26 5.65 -1.19
N ASP A 156 17.52 5.72 -0.77
CA ASP A 156 18.64 6.09 -1.63
C ASP A 156 18.84 5.10 -2.79
N SER A 157 18.64 3.82 -2.53
CA SER A 157 18.75 2.76 -3.53
C SER A 157 17.62 2.82 -4.59
N GLN A 158 16.44 3.30 -4.22
CA GLN A 158 15.32 3.43 -5.16
C GLN A 158 15.49 4.59 -6.14
N GLY A 159 16.14 5.66 -5.73
CA GLY A 159 16.28 6.88 -6.53
C GLY A 159 15.00 7.73 -6.57
N LEU A 160 14.79 8.45 -7.67
CA LEU A 160 13.65 9.37 -7.80
C LEU A 160 12.31 8.61 -7.80
N GLN A 161 11.44 8.96 -6.86
CA GLN A 161 10.12 8.35 -6.68
C GLN A 161 9.00 9.30 -7.12
N ALA A 162 7.89 8.74 -7.58
CA ALA A 162 6.71 9.53 -7.94
C ALA A 162 6.04 10.12 -6.68
N LYS A 163 5.44 11.30 -6.81
CA LYS A 163 4.72 11.93 -5.68
C LYS A 163 3.33 11.36 -5.46
N ARG A 164 2.73 10.72 -6.47
CA ARG A 164 1.37 10.18 -6.45
C ARG A 164 1.38 8.74 -6.95
N SER A 165 0.59 7.89 -6.32
CA SER A 165 0.46 6.47 -6.68
C SER A 165 -0.11 6.28 -8.09
N GLU A 166 -1.04 7.15 -8.49
CA GLU A 166 -1.61 7.14 -9.83
C GLU A 166 -0.55 7.42 -10.91
N ASP A 167 0.31 8.43 -10.69
CA ASP A 167 1.37 8.79 -11.63
C ASP A 167 2.37 7.63 -11.79
N PHE A 168 2.73 6.97 -10.69
CA PHE A 168 3.61 5.80 -10.72
C PHE A 168 2.94 4.64 -11.47
N PHE A 169 1.71 4.29 -11.11
CA PHE A 169 0.96 3.19 -11.72
C PHE A 169 0.81 3.39 -13.24
N ASN A 170 0.35 4.57 -13.68
CA ASN A 170 0.17 4.87 -15.10
C ASN A 170 1.49 4.78 -15.89
N ARG A 171 2.59 5.25 -15.33
CA ARG A 171 3.91 5.13 -15.96
C ARG A 171 4.39 3.68 -16.03
N TRP A 172 4.06 2.87 -15.02
CA TRP A 172 4.44 1.47 -14.97
C TRP A 172 3.70 0.66 -16.04
N ILE A 173 2.36 0.75 -16.11
CA ILE A 173 1.54 0.00 -17.06
C ILE A 173 1.71 0.46 -18.52
N SER A 174 2.16 1.70 -18.74
CA SER A 174 2.49 2.20 -20.08
C SER A 174 3.84 1.70 -20.64
N GLY A 175 4.57 0.89 -19.86
CA GLY A 175 5.88 0.37 -20.25
C GLY A 175 7.04 1.34 -20.01
N VAL A 176 6.80 2.52 -19.43
CA VAL A 176 7.85 3.51 -19.19
C VAL A 176 8.66 3.20 -17.93
N ALA A 177 8.00 2.70 -16.87
CA ALA A 177 8.66 2.46 -15.58
C ALA A 177 8.99 0.98 -15.35
N GLU A 178 8.37 0.02 -16.04
CA GLU A 178 8.57 -1.42 -15.83
C GLU A 178 10.02 -1.87 -16.07
N TYR A 179 10.72 -1.26 -17.03
CA TYR A 179 12.13 -1.56 -17.28
C TYR A 179 13.07 -1.02 -16.19
N GLN A 180 12.70 0.11 -15.58
CA GLN A 180 13.46 0.70 -14.49
C GLN A 180 13.13 0.04 -13.15
N TYR A 181 11.88 -0.38 -12.98
CA TYR A 181 11.33 -0.98 -11.77
C TYR A 181 10.55 -2.25 -12.15
N PRO A 182 11.23 -3.38 -12.37
CA PRO A 182 10.55 -4.66 -12.67
C PRO A 182 9.58 -5.13 -11.58
N LEU A 183 9.68 -4.56 -10.39
CA LEU A 183 8.75 -4.70 -9.27
C LEU A 183 8.14 -3.33 -8.96
N GLY A 184 6.82 -3.18 -9.10
CA GLY A 184 6.09 -1.95 -8.85
C GLY A 184 5.13 -2.07 -7.67
N TRP A 185 5.33 -1.26 -6.62
CA TRP A 185 4.47 -1.20 -5.44
C TRP A 185 3.24 -0.32 -5.70
N VAL A 186 2.08 -0.94 -5.75
CA VAL A 186 0.82 -0.31 -6.16
C VAL A 186 -0.35 -0.79 -5.30
N TYR A 187 -1.49 -0.10 -5.36
CA TYR A 187 -2.73 -0.59 -4.76
C TYR A 187 -3.35 -1.67 -5.64
N GLU A 188 -3.87 -2.74 -5.02
CA GLU A 188 -4.64 -3.76 -5.74
C GLU A 188 -5.81 -3.12 -6.51
N SER A 189 -6.52 -2.17 -5.90
CA SER A 189 -7.63 -1.46 -6.53
C SER A 189 -7.25 -0.78 -7.85
N GLN A 190 -6.04 -0.24 -7.99
CA GLN A 190 -5.58 0.36 -9.24
C GLN A 190 -5.49 -0.68 -10.36
N ILE A 191 -5.00 -1.89 -10.05
CA ILE A 191 -4.90 -2.98 -11.02
C ILE A 191 -6.29 -3.44 -11.43
N LEU A 192 -7.18 -3.66 -10.45
CA LEU A 192 -8.51 -4.19 -10.67
C LEU A 192 -9.38 -3.21 -11.46
N GLU A 193 -9.40 -1.94 -11.06
CA GLU A 193 -10.14 -0.90 -11.78
C GLU A 193 -9.61 -0.70 -13.20
N TYR A 194 -8.29 -0.62 -13.37
CA TYR A 194 -7.68 -0.50 -14.69
C TYR A 194 -8.00 -1.70 -15.58
N SER A 195 -8.01 -2.90 -15.03
CA SER A 195 -8.39 -4.13 -15.72
C SER A 195 -9.83 -4.07 -16.26
N ASN A 196 -10.77 -3.54 -15.48
CA ASN A 196 -12.15 -3.36 -15.92
C ASN A 196 -12.29 -2.29 -17.00
N LEU A 197 -11.52 -1.19 -16.91
CA LEU A 197 -11.59 -0.08 -17.86
C LEU A 197 -10.84 -0.36 -19.18
N SER A 198 -9.71 -1.05 -19.11
CA SER A 198 -8.81 -1.28 -20.26
C SER A 198 -9.14 -2.53 -21.08
N GLY A 199 -10.09 -3.33 -20.61
CA GLY A 199 -10.59 -4.48 -21.35
C GLY A 199 -9.59 -5.63 -21.49
N VAL A 200 -9.76 -6.41 -22.58
CA VAL A 200 -9.11 -7.71 -22.78
C VAL A 200 -7.59 -7.63 -22.90
N ASP A 201 -7.04 -6.54 -23.44
CA ASP A 201 -5.60 -6.44 -23.70
C ASP A 201 -4.76 -6.44 -22.43
N PHE A 202 -5.13 -5.63 -21.44
CA PHE A 202 -4.41 -5.61 -20.16
C PHE A 202 -4.61 -6.91 -19.38
N GLN A 203 -5.84 -7.44 -19.37
CA GLN A 203 -6.14 -8.72 -18.72
C GLN A 203 -5.37 -9.89 -19.33
N SER A 204 -5.14 -9.89 -20.64
CA SER A 204 -4.35 -10.93 -21.29
C SER A 204 -2.86 -10.87 -20.94
N ARG A 205 -2.33 -9.67 -20.69
CA ARG A 205 -0.95 -9.46 -20.24
C ARG A 205 -0.74 -9.81 -18.75
N LEU A 206 -1.78 -9.62 -17.91
CA LEU A 206 -1.75 -10.13 -16.55
C LEU A 206 -1.68 -11.67 -16.56
N ASN A 207 -0.78 -12.22 -15.77
CA ASN A 207 -0.41 -13.64 -15.70
C ASN A 207 0.56 -14.14 -16.80
N SER A 208 0.63 -13.52 -17.97
CA SER A 208 1.63 -13.86 -19.00
C SER A 208 2.89 -12.99 -18.90
N GLU A 209 2.73 -11.67 -18.94
CA GLU A 209 3.83 -10.70 -18.86
C GLU A 209 4.02 -10.14 -17.44
N PHE A 210 2.93 -10.00 -16.70
CA PHE A 210 2.89 -9.45 -15.36
C PHE A 210 2.25 -10.41 -14.38
N SER A 211 2.54 -10.23 -13.08
CA SER A 211 1.90 -10.96 -11.99
C SER A 211 1.68 -10.05 -10.80
N ILE A 212 0.60 -10.30 -10.06
CA ILE A 212 0.34 -9.65 -8.78
C ILE A 212 0.97 -10.49 -7.69
N LEU A 213 1.91 -9.91 -6.92
CA LEU A 213 2.54 -10.55 -5.77
C LEU A 213 1.99 -9.93 -4.50
N TYR A 214 1.42 -10.75 -3.63
CA TYR A 214 0.85 -10.33 -2.35
C TYR A 214 1.89 -10.47 -1.24
N PRO A 215 2.31 -9.40 -0.55
CA PRO A 215 3.15 -9.53 0.63
C PRO A 215 2.45 -10.32 1.71
N GLU A 216 3.19 -11.16 2.41
CA GLU A 216 2.70 -11.94 3.54
C GLU A 216 3.70 -11.84 4.71
N PRO A 217 3.39 -11.03 5.73
CA PRO A 217 2.12 -10.31 5.94
C PRO A 217 1.92 -9.15 4.95
N GLY A 218 0.65 -8.90 4.58
CA GLY A 218 0.26 -7.78 3.74
C GLY A 218 0.07 -6.49 4.51
N VAL A 219 0.14 -5.35 3.84
CA VAL A 219 -0.21 -4.04 4.37
C VAL A 219 -1.37 -3.45 3.57
N TYR A 220 -2.34 -2.84 4.27
CA TYR A 220 -3.56 -2.37 3.65
C TYR A 220 -3.74 -0.87 3.82
N SER A 221 -4.19 -0.23 2.75
CA SER A 221 -4.79 1.09 2.82
C SER A 221 -6.25 0.92 3.24
N VAL A 222 -6.54 1.20 4.49
CA VAL A 222 -7.90 1.16 5.03
C VAL A 222 -8.51 2.55 4.87
N HIS A 223 -9.56 2.64 4.05
CA HIS A 223 -10.28 3.88 3.82
C HIS A 223 -11.25 4.11 4.98
N GLN A 224 -10.78 4.89 5.93
CA GLN A 224 -11.57 5.33 7.06
C GLN A 224 -12.29 6.63 6.74
N PHE A 225 -13.52 6.74 7.18
CA PHE A 225 -14.29 7.97 7.14
C PHE A 225 -14.41 8.56 8.54
N ILE A 226 -14.19 9.88 8.64
CA ILE A 226 -14.32 10.64 9.88
C ILE A 226 -15.45 11.62 9.68
N ALA A 227 -16.64 11.29 10.20
CA ALA A 227 -17.78 12.20 10.22
C ALA A 227 -17.56 13.32 11.24
N LEU A 228 -17.89 14.55 10.85
CA LEU A 228 -17.82 15.74 11.69
C LEU A 228 -19.21 16.33 11.95
N SER A 229 -20.23 15.85 11.24
CA SER A 229 -21.61 16.30 11.32
C SER A 229 -22.59 15.12 11.18
N PRO A 230 -23.90 15.33 11.47
CA PRO A 230 -24.94 14.33 11.18
C PRO A 230 -25.03 13.95 9.69
N ASN A 231 -24.64 14.83 8.76
CA ASN A 231 -24.57 14.50 7.34
C ASN A 231 -23.44 13.50 7.07
N GLY A 232 -22.26 13.69 7.69
CA GLY A 232 -21.15 12.76 7.61
C GLY A 232 -21.51 11.37 8.16
N GLN A 233 -22.27 11.30 9.26
CA GLN A 233 -22.78 10.03 9.79
C GLN A 233 -23.71 9.32 8.79
N ARG A 234 -24.60 10.06 8.13
CA ARG A 234 -25.47 9.51 7.07
C ARG A 234 -24.68 8.99 5.88
N LEU A 235 -23.61 9.69 5.50
CA LEU A 235 -22.71 9.23 4.45
C LEU A 235 -22.04 7.90 4.85
N ILE A 236 -21.48 7.79 6.05
CA ILE A 236 -20.90 6.53 6.55
C ILE A 236 -21.92 5.40 6.51
N ALA A 237 -23.13 5.63 7.03
CA ALA A 237 -24.19 4.63 7.02
C ALA A 237 -24.57 4.18 5.60
N ALA A 238 -24.64 5.11 4.64
CA ALA A 238 -24.90 4.79 3.24
C ALA A 238 -23.77 3.94 2.64
N LEU A 239 -22.51 4.33 2.85
CA LEU A 239 -21.33 3.61 2.32
C LEU A 239 -21.22 2.18 2.86
N GLN A 240 -21.71 1.92 4.07
CA GLN A 240 -21.71 0.59 4.67
C GLN A 240 -22.86 -0.32 4.19
N THR A 241 -23.76 0.17 3.32
CA THR A 241 -24.81 -0.67 2.74
C THR A 241 -24.24 -1.72 1.79
N PRO A 242 -24.82 -2.93 1.72
CA PRO A 242 -24.32 -3.99 0.83
C PRO A 242 -24.21 -3.54 -0.63
N ALA A 243 -25.14 -2.73 -1.11
CA ALA A 243 -25.13 -2.23 -2.49
C ALA A 243 -23.92 -1.35 -2.80
N LEU A 244 -23.56 -0.41 -1.89
CA LEU A 244 -22.39 0.43 -2.09
C LEU A 244 -21.07 -0.31 -1.81
N GLN A 245 -21.08 -1.31 -0.93
CA GLN A 245 -19.93 -2.18 -0.74
C GLN A 245 -19.66 -3.07 -1.95
N GLN A 246 -20.72 -3.57 -2.62
CA GLN A 246 -20.56 -4.30 -3.88
C GLN A 246 -20.02 -3.37 -4.98
N LEU A 247 -20.57 -2.16 -5.10
CA LEU A 247 -20.05 -1.17 -6.05
C LEU A 247 -18.58 -0.83 -5.79
N ALA A 248 -18.16 -0.72 -4.52
CA ALA A 248 -16.76 -0.51 -4.17
C ALA A 248 -15.88 -1.68 -4.66
N TRP A 249 -16.36 -2.93 -4.52
CA TRP A 249 -15.65 -4.10 -5.06
C TRP A 249 -15.58 -4.10 -6.58
N ASP A 250 -16.62 -3.68 -7.27
CA ASP A 250 -16.62 -3.54 -8.75
C ASP A 250 -15.53 -2.54 -9.23
N HIS A 251 -15.13 -1.61 -8.35
CA HIS A 251 -13.99 -0.70 -8.52
C HIS A 251 -12.69 -1.17 -7.85
N GLY A 252 -12.62 -2.43 -7.43
CA GLY A 252 -11.42 -3.05 -6.86
C GLY A 252 -11.16 -2.79 -5.38
N PHE A 253 -12.06 -2.09 -4.67
CA PHE A 253 -11.95 -1.89 -3.22
C PHE A 253 -12.63 -3.03 -2.47
N ARG A 254 -11.90 -3.65 -1.56
CA ARG A 254 -12.40 -4.76 -0.75
C ARG A 254 -13.33 -4.28 0.35
N SER A 255 -14.43 -5.01 0.53
CA SER A 255 -15.40 -4.74 1.59
C SER A 255 -14.87 -5.15 2.97
N LEU A 256 -15.18 -4.33 3.97
CA LEU A 256 -15.03 -4.64 5.41
C LEU A 256 -16.38 -5.01 6.05
N THR A 257 -17.48 -4.89 5.31
CA THR A 257 -18.83 -5.15 5.85
C THR A 257 -19.08 -6.65 5.94
N ALA A 258 -19.52 -7.12 7.11
CA ALA A 258 -19.86 -8.52 7.32
C ALA A 258 -20.95 -8.97 6.35
N GLY A 259 -20.77 -10.15 5.74
CA GLY A 259 -21.72 -10.73 4.79
C GLY A 259 -21.58 -10.25 3.34
N VAL A 260 -20.76 -9.24 3.07
CA VAL A 260 -20.38 -8.86 1.70
C VAL A 260 -19.16 -9.68 1.29
N VAL A 261 -19.25 -10.36 0.16
CA VAL A 261 -18.18 -11.20 -0.37
C VAL A 261 -17.45 -10.44 -1.48
N ASN A 262 -16.12 -10.40 -1.40
CA ASN A 262 -15.28 -9.94 -2.52
C ASN A 262 -15.24 -11.04 -3.58
N ASP A 263 -16.27 -11.10 -4.39
CA ASP A 263 -16.48 -12.19 -5.35
C ASP A 263 -15.47 -12.11 -6.49
N GLN A 264 -14.65 -13.15 -6.63
CA GLN A 264 -13.65 -13.27 -7.67
C GLN A 264 -14.25 -13.27 -9.08
N GLN A 265 -15.53 -13.63 -9.23
CA GLN A 265 -16.22 -13.61 -10.53
C GLN A 265 -16.34 -12.21 -11.13
N VAL A 266 -16.22 -11.15 -10.33
CA VAL A 266 -16.13 -9.75 -10.82
C VAL A 266 -14.84 -9.54 -11.65
N PHE A 267 -13.78 -10.29 -11.34
CA PHE A 267 -12.47 -10.22 -11.99
C PHE A 267 -12.03 -11.62 -12.48
N PRO A 268 -12.77 -12.26 -13.41
CA PRO A 268 -12.62 -13.70 -13.70
C PRO A 268 -11.27 -14.08 -14.30
N ASN A 269 -10.59 -13.13 -14.94
CA ASN A 269 -9.30 -13.36 -15.60
C ASN A 269 -8.09 -12.98 -14.71
N LEU A 270 -8.35 -12.49 -13.49
CA LEU A 270 -7.31 -12.06 -12.58
C LEU A 270 -7.08 -13.08 -11.46
N ARG A 271 -5.80 -13.29 -11.14
CA ARG A 271 -5.41 -14.11 -9.99
C ARG A 271 -5.46 -13.29 -8.71
N VAL A 272 -6.67 -13.05 -8.22
CA VAL A 272 -6.96 -12.25 -7.02
C VAL A 272 -7.51 -13.16 -5.94
N PRO A 273 -6.81 -13.37 -4.81
CA PRO A 273 -7.31 -14.20 -3.73
C PRO A 273 -8.56 -13.55 -3.09
N THR A 274 -9.59 -14.36 -2.83
CA THR A 274 -10.82 -13.88 -2.18
C THR A 274 -10.59 -13.41 -0.74
N ARG A 275 -9.58 -13.97 -0.08
CA ARG A 275 -9.20 -13.65 1.30
C ARG A 275 -7.71 -13.46 1.43
N LEU A 276 -7.32 -12.48 2.20
CA LEU A 276 -5.95 -12.22 2.64
C LEU A 276 -5.92 -12.42 4.16
N THR A 277 -5.06 -13.30 4.63
CA THR A 277 -5.12 -13.82 6.01
C THR A 277 -4.07 -13.24 6.94
N ALA A 278 -2.94 -12.82 6.40
CA ALA A 278 -1.85 -12.24 7.18
C ALA A 278 -1.75 -10.74 6.89
N VAL A 279 -1.92 -9.93 7.92
CA VAL A 279 -1.87 -8.46 7.85
C VAL A 279 -0.84 -7.97 8.84
N THR A 280 0.01 -7.05 8.42
CA THR A 280 0.96 -6.37 9.29
C THR A 280 0.27 -5.32 10.16
N SER A 281 0.77 -5.12 11.36
CA SER A 281 0.37 -4.00 12.21
C SER A 281 1.09 -2.72 11.78
N LEU A 282 0.38 -1.60 11.75
CA LEU A 282 1.00 -0.29 11.50
C LEU A 282 1.61 0.26 12.78
N PRO A 283 2.74 0.98 12.68
CA PRO A 283 3.33 1.68 13.81
C PRO A 283 2.38 2.75 14.37
N ASP A 284 2.60 3.12 15.62
CA ASP A 284 1.86 4.23 16.23
C ASP A 284 2.30 5.61 15.69
N ALA A 285 1.52 6.65 15.96
CA ALA A 285 1.74 7.98 15.42
C ALA A 285 3.14 8.56 15.72
N PRO A 286 3.72 8.46 16.93
CA PRO A 286 5.08 8.92 17.20
C PRO A 286 6.15 8.21 16.35
N VAL A 287 6.02 6.89 16.14
CA VAL A 287 6.94 6.12 15.30
C VAL A 287 6.80 6.53 13.83
N ILE A 288 5.56 6.68 13.35
CA ILE A 288 5.29 7.18 11.98
C ILE A 288 5.93 8.55 11.76
N GLU A 289 5.75 9.49 12.69
CA GLU A 289 6.33 10.84 12.60
C GLU A 289 7.87 10.79 12.50
N ARG A 290 8.51 9.91 13.26
CA ARG A 290 9.98 9.73 13.21
C ARG A 290 10.45 9.13 11.89
N ILE A 291 9.77 8.09 11.39
CA ILE A 291 10.07 7.50 10.08
C ILE A 291 9.94 8.55 8.97
N VAL A 292 8.82 9.27 8.95
CA VAL A 292 8.57 10.31 7.92
C VAL A 292 9.57 11.45 8.02
N ALA A 293 9.98 11.85 9.22
CA ALA A 293 10.99 12.88 9.41
C ALA A 293 12.35 12.44 8.85
N CYS A 294 12.82 11.24 9.19
CA CYS A 294 14.04 10.64 8.64
C CYS A 294 13.99 10.56 7.10
N LEU A 295 12.90 10.06 6.53
CA LEU A 295 12.76 9.92 5.07
C LEU A 295 12.62 11.26 4.32
N LYS A 296 12.31 12.35 5.01
CA LYS A 296 12.34 13.72 4.46
C LYS A 296 13.73 14.35 4.52
N ASP A 297 14.46 14.07 5.57
CA ASP A 297 15.74 14.69 5.90
C ASP A 297 16.63 13.64 6.56
N ASP A 298 17.62 13.15 5.81
CA ASP A 298 18.52 12.07 6.25
C ASP A 298 19.34 12.45 7.49
N THR A 299 19.44 13.75 7.83
CA THR A 299 20.08 14.20 9.08
C THR A 299 19.27 13.84 10.32
N GLN A 300 18.01 13.44 10.14
CA GLN A 300 17.10 13.03 11.22
C GLN A 300 17.01 11.50 11.38
N CYS A 301 17.75 10.76 10.58
CA CYS A 301 17.90 9.32 10.74
C CYS A 301 18.97 9.01 11.79
#